data_67925772098c0cfba0f5d570562e2f60
#
_entry.id   67925772098c0cfba0f5d570562e2f60
#
_cell.length_a   1.000
_cell.length_b   1.000
_cell.length_c   1.000
_cell.angle_alpha   90.00
_cell.angle_beta   90.00
_cell.angle_gamma   90.00
#
_symmetry.space_group_name_H-M   'P 1'
#
loop_
_entity.id
_entity.type
_entity.pdbx_description
1 polymer ?
#
loop_
_entity_poly.entity_id
_entity_poly.type
_entity_poly.pdbx_seq_one_letter_code
_entity_poly.pdbx_strand_id
1 'polypeptide(L)'
;MAFWQGAEESARERYSNVKLIGSGAYSVVARATDAKDGNKVAIKRIAEVFYDATEAKKVLREIRLLRDFAHPNIITLRALITPADMENFDDIFMVTDFMESDLRRIIKSRERISHERVRSYMAQLLAALHHVHAHGGIHRDLKPANVLVSPTQTTPATPHGLLRLCDFGLARVDSTAQKETKREQDAAAEQDDEIDDADNDPTAFGDDSAGMAVAEAPPEPTKGPPSLKKQMTHYVVTRWYRAPEVILRQRYTSAIDLWAVGCIFKELVELSPSSKFRTGGERPERMRIAAP
;
A
#
# COMPACT_ATOMS: atom_id res chain seq x y z
N MET A 1 -21.12 -7.15 14.67
CA MET A 1 -20.65 -6.38 15.83
C MET A 1 -19.13 -6.39 15.98
N ALA A 2 -18.42 -7.48 15.71
CA ALA A 2 -16.95 -7.57 15.87
C ALA A 2 -16.13 -6.58 15.01
N PHE A 3 -16.61 -6.16 13.84
CA PHE A 3 -15.86 -5.25 12.96
C PHE A 3 -15.60 -3.88 13.60
N TRP A 4 -16.55 -3.35 14.35
CA TRP A 4 -16.50 -2.02 14.96
C TRP A 4 -15.89 -1.99 16.38
N GLN A 5 -15.31 -3.08 16.84
CA GLN A 5 -14.67 -3.10 18.15
C GLN A 5 -13.57 -2.04 18.22
N GLY A 6 -13.61 -1.18 19.24
CA GLY A 6 -12.67 -0.07 19.41
C GLY A 6 -13.00 1.22 18.62
N ALA A 7 -14.00 1.22 17.74
CA ALA A 7 -14.45 2.43 17.05
C ALA A 7 -15.51 3.18 17.87
N GLU A 8 -15.51 4.51 17.74
CA GLU A 8 -16.55 5.39 18.29
C GLU A 8 -17.95 5.02 17.76
N GLU A 9 -18.99 5.22 18.57
CA GLU A 9 -20.37 4.86 18.20
C GLU A 9 -20.89 5.65 17.00
N SER A 10 -20.51 6.91 16.88
CA SER A 10 -20.80 7.80 15.75
C SER A 10 -20.40 7.20 14.39
N ALA A 11 -19.34 6.40 14.36
CA ALA A 11 -18.93 5.70 13.15
C ALA A 11 -19.94 4.63 12.70
N ARG A 12 -20.59 3.95 13.65
CA ARG A 12 -21.63 2.95 13.35
C ARG A 12 -22.89 3.58 12.78
N GLU A 13 -23.22 4.79 13.24
CA GLU A 13 -24.35 5.56 12.73
C GLU A 13 -24.06 6.08 11.32
N ARG A 14 -22.84 6.57 11.11
CA ARG A 14 -22.41 7.16 9.82
C ARG A 14 -22.27 6.12 8.71
N TYR A 15 -21.69 4.96 9.01
CA TYR A 15 -21.36 3.96 7.99
C TYR A 15 -22.33 2.77 8.05
N SER A 16 -23.29 2.74 7.14
CA SER A 16 -24.32 1.70 7.04
C SER A 16 -23.97 0.62 6.00
N ASN A 17 -24.77 -0.46 5.94
CA ASN A 17 -24.64 -1.54 4.95
C ASN A 17 -23.24 -2.18 4.91
N VAL A 18 -22.63 -2.36 6.07
CA VAL A 18 -21.27 -2.89 6.20
C VAL A 18 -21.22 -4.34 5.75
N LYS A 19 -20.36 -4.62 4.76
CA LYS A 19 -20.13 -5.95 4.22
C LYS A 19 -18.64 -6.21 4.11
N LEU A 20 -18.14 -7.28 4.73
CA LEU A 20 -16.75 -7.70 4.60
C LEU A 20 -16.43 -8.08 3.16
N ILE A 21 -15.33 -7.54 2.63
CA ILE A 21 -14.88 -7.74 1.24
C ILE A 21 -13.46 -8.28 1.14
N GLY A 22 -12.68 -8.23 2.22
CA GLY A 22 -11.33 -8.73 2.28
C GLY A 22 -10.84 -8.93 3.70
N SER A 23 -9.89 -9.84 3.88
CA SER A 23 -9.17 -10.03 5.13
C SER A 23 -7.70 -10.30 4.85
N GLY A 24 -6.82 -9.68 5.62
CA GLY A 24 -5.38 -9.94 5.65
C GLY A 24 -4.97 -10.49 7.02
N ALA A 25 -3.67 -10.68 7.25
CA ALA A 25 -3.15 -11.23 8.50
C ALA A 25 -3.49 -10.33 9.72
N TYR A 26 -3.48 -9.01 9.53
CA TYR A 26 -3.68 -8.01 10.59
C TYR A 26 -4.75 -6.99 10.23
N SER A 27 -5.46 -7.18 9.12
CA SER A 27 -6.46 -6.21 8.69
C SER A 27 -7.69 -6.87 8.08
N VAL A 28 -8.82 -6.20 8.25
CA VAL A 28 -10.09 -6.57 7.66
C VAL A 28 -10.62 -5.38 6.89
N VAL A 29 -11.09 -5.62 5.66
CA VAL A 29 -11.66 -4.56 4.83
C VAL A 29 -13.15 -4.82 4.65
N ALA A 30 -13.95 -3.80 4.93
CA ALA A 30 -15.38 -3.81 4.70
C ALA A 30 -15.78 -2.72 3.71
N ARG A 31 -16.77 -3.01 2.87
CA ARG A 31 -17.52 -1.99 2.12
C ARG A 31 -18.64 -1.47 3.00
N ALA A 32 -18.85 -0.17 2.97
CA ALA A 32 -19.98 0.49 3.63
C ALA A 32 -20.59 1.58 2.75
N THR A 33 -21.69 2.17 3.20
CA THR A 33 -22.29 3.38 2.64
C THR A 33 -22.10 4.52 3.65
N ASP A 34 -21.47 5.61 3.25
CA ASP A 34 -21.31 6.80 4.07
C ASP A 34 -22.62 7.61 4.05
N ALA A 35 -23.25 7.81 5.21
CA ALA A 35 -24.51 8.57 5.32
C ALA A 35 -24.33 10.05 4.96
N LYS A 36 -23.08 10.58 4.99
CA LYS A 36 -22.81 12.00 4.68
C LYS A 36 -23.08 12.34 3.23
N ASP A 37 -22.75 11.47 2.29
CA ASP A 37 -22.83 11.72 0.86
C ASP A 37 -23.49 10.59 0.06
N GLY A 38 -23.89 9.51 0.73
CA GLY A 38 -24.50 8.31 0.11
C GLY A 38 -23.50 7.45 -0.68
N ASN A 39 -22.21 7.80 -0.70
CA ASN A 39 -21.20 7.10 -1.47
C ASN A 39 -20.78 5.78 -0.82
N LYS A 40 -20.39 4.83 -1.66
CA LYS A 40 -19.73 3.61 -1.19
C LYS A 40 -18.30 3.92 -0.77
N VAL A 41 -17.91 3.41 0.39
CA VAL A 41 -16.56 3.54 0.95
C VAL A 41 -15.99 2.17 1.29
N ALA A 42 -14.68 2.07 1.34
CA ALA A 42 -13.96 0.94 1.90
C ALA A 42 -13.38 1.34 3.26
N ILE A 43 -13.63 0.52 4.28
CA ILE A 43 -13.13 0.74 5.63
C ILE A 43 -12.16 -0.38 5.95
N LYS A 44 -10.87 -0.03 6.08
CA LYS A 44 -9.79 -0.95 6.47
C LYS A 44 -9.58 -0.82 7.98
N ARG A 45 -9.96 -1.86 8.75
CA ARG A 45 -9.60 -2.01 10.16
C ARG A 45 -8.25 -2.70 10.22
N ILE A 46 -7.30 -2.10 10.89
CA ILE A 46 -5.98 -2.66 11.19
C ILE A 46 -5.96 -2.88 12.69
N ALA A 47 -5.90 -4.15 13.11
CA ALA A 47 -5.96 -4.51 14.52
C ALA A 47 -4.56 -4.52 15.15
N GLU A 48 -4.49 -4.26 16.45
CA GLU A 48 -3.28 -4.37 17.28
C GLU A 48 -2.08 -3.64 16.68
N VAL A 49 -2.30 -2.42 16.16
CA VAL A 49 -1.27 -1.67 15.39
C VAL A 49 -0.02 -1.43 16.22
N PHE A 50 -0.15 -1.19 17.52
CA PHE A 50 0.97 -0.84 18.39
C PHE A 50 1.70 -2.04 19.00
N TYR A 51 1.24 -3.29 18.71
CA TYR A 51 1.94 -4.50 19.14
C TYR A 51 3.35 -4.62 18.51
N ASP A 52 3.52 -4.13 17.27
CA ASP A 52 4.79 -4.10 16.55
C ASP A 52 5.07 -2.69 16.04
N ALA A 53 6.13 -2.07 16.56
CA ALA A 53 6.55 -0.73 16.15
C ALA A 53 6.84 -0.60 14.64
N THR A 54 7.27 -1.69 14.00
CA THR A 54 7.51 -1.70 12.54
C THR A 54 6.18 -1.62 11.78
N GLU A 55 5.15 -2.35 12.23
CA GLU A 55 3.81 -2.29 11.62
C GLU A 55 3.16 -0.93 11.88
N ALA A 56 3.28 -0.39 13.10
CA ALA A 56 2.80 0.94 13.44
C ALA A 56 3.40 2.03 12.51
N LYS A 57 4.72 1.98 12.30
CA LYS A 57 5.41 2.89 11.36
C LYS A 57 4.91 2.77 9.92
N LYS A 58 4.57 1.56 9.46
CA LYS A 58 3.99 1.36 8.12
C LYS A 58 2.61 2.00 7.99
N VAL A 59 1.76 1.79 8.99
CA VAL A 59 0.40 2.37 9.02
C VAL A 59 0.47 3.89 9.07
N LEU A 60 1.31 4.45 9.93
CA LEU A 60 1.52 5.90 10.03
C LEU A 60 2.01 6.50 8.70
N ARG A 61 2.94 5.82 8.02
CA ARG A 61 3.45 6.24 6.71
C ARG A 61 2.35 6.19 5.66
N GLU A 62 1.55 5.12 5.60
CA GLU A 62 0.42 4.99 4.67
C GLU A 62 -0.56 6.15 4.86
N ILE A 63 -0.92 6.47 6.11
CA ILE A 63 -1.83 7.58 6.45
C ILE A 63 -1.24 8.92 6.00
N ARG A 64 0.03 9.21 6.32
CA ARG A 64 0.68 10.47 5.94
C ARG A 64 0.72 10.65 4.43
N LEU A 65 1.19 9.64 3.71
CA LEU A 65 1.30 9.71 2.25
C LEU A 65 -0.07 9.85 1.57
N LEU A 66 -1.08 9.10 2.02
CA LEU A 66 -2.43 9.22 1.48
C LEU A 66 -3.09 10.58 1.79
N ARG A 67 -2.71 11.23 2.88
CA ARG A 67 -3.18 12.58 3.18
C ARG A 67 -2.54 13.63 2.27
N ASP A 68 -1.26 13.43 1.93
CA ASP A 68 -0.48 14.39 1.15
C ASP A 68 -0.66 14.21 -0.36
N PHE A 69 -1.00 12.99 -0.83
CA PHE A 69 -1.20 12.70 -2.24
C PHE A 69 -2.62 13.06 -2.70
N ALA A 70 -2.78 14.13 -3.46
CA ALA A 70 -4.03 14.54 -4.09
C ALA A 70 -3.96 14.28 -5.62
N HIS A 71 -4.32 13.08 -6.06
CA HIS A 71 -4.30 12.69 -7.47
C HIS A 71 -5.47 11.76 -7.83
N PRO A 72 -6.13 11.91 -9.00
CA PRO A 72 -7.30 11.11 -9.36
C PRO A 72 -7.03 9.61 -9.45
N ASN A 73 -5.79 9.21 -9.74
CA ASN A 73 -5.38 7.82 -9.85
C ASN A 73 -4.64 7.30 -8.62
N ILE A 74 -4.74 7.98 -7.48
CA ILE A 74 -4.32 7.49 -6.16
C ILE A 74 -5.55 7.36 -5.29
N ILE A 75 -5.60 6.32 -4.45
CA ILE A 75 -6.74 6.11 -3.54
C ILE A 75 -6.84 7.26 -2.55
N THR A 76 -8.04 7.79 -2.36
CA THR A 76 -8.26 8.93 -1.46
C THR A 76 -8.53 8.44 -0.04
N LEU A 77 -7.78 8.92 0.93
CA LEU A 77 -8.09 8.78 2.35
C LEU A 77 -9.18 9.80 2.70
N ARG A 78 -10.41 9.33 2.93
CA ARG A 78 -11.57 10.18 3.25
C ARG A 78 -11.62 10.58 4.72
N ALA A 79 -11.29 9.63 5.59
CA ALA A 79 -11.30 9.82 7.04
C ALA A 79 -10.49 8.74 7.76
N LEU A 80 -10.09 9.07 8.96
CA LEU A 80 -9.76 8.11 10.02
C LEU A 80 -10.95 8.11 10.98
N ILE A 81 -11.38 6.91 11.41
CA ILE A 81 -12.45 6.82 12.40
C ILE A 81 -11.81 6.98 13.77
N THR A 82 -12.39 7.87 14.57
CA THR A 82 -11.97 8.11 15.93
C THR A 82 -12.14 6.85 16.77
N PRO A 83 -11.15 6.42 17.55
CA PRO A 83 -11.34 5.35 18.51
C PRO A 83 -12.30 5.77 19.63
N ALA A 84 -12.97 4.79 20.24
CA ALA A 84 -13.86 5.04 21.37
C ALA A 84 -13.13 5.56 22.61
N ASP A 85 -11.88 5.16 22.78
CA ASP A 85 -10.98 5.63 23.82
C ASP A 85 -9.68 6.11 23.15
N MET A 86 -9.38 7.40 23.26
CA MET A 86 -8.19 8.01 22.66
C MET A 86 -6.90 7.71 23.40
N GLU A 87 -6.99 7.30 24.67
CA GLU A 87 -5.82 7.00 25.49
C GLU A 87 -5.41 5.52 25.36
N ASN A 88 -6.40 4.63 25.11
CA ASN A 88 -6.22 3.18 25.08
C ASN A 88 -6.85 2.56 23.85
N PHE A 89 -6.26 2.75 22.68
CA PHE A 89 -6.72 2.10 21.45
C PHE A 89 -5.57 1.32 20.77
N ASP A 90 -5.93 0.20 20.17
CA ASP A 90 -5.00 -0.64 19.44
C ASP A 90 -5.35 -0.76 17.96
N ASP A 91 -6.58 -0.42 17.58
CA ASP A 91 -7.10 -0.56 16.24
C ASP A 91 -7.17 0.78 15.53
N ILE A 92 -6.77 0.79 14.25
CA ILE A 92 -6.92 1.95 13.37
C ILE A 92 -7.91 1.62 12.25
N PHE A 93 -8.84 2.53 11.99
CA PHE A 93 -9.82 2.43 10.92
C PHE A 93 -9.58 3.52 9.88
N MET A 94 -9.21 3.10 8.67
CA MET A 94 -9.00 3.99 7.52
C MET A 94 -10.17 3.90 6.57
N VAL A 95 -10.80 5.02 6.25
CA VAL A 95 -11.90 5.11 5.28
C VAL A 95 -11.37 5.66 3.97
N THR A 96 -11.56 4.92 2.89
CA THR A 96 -11.13 5.30 1.54
C THR A 96 -12.29 5.21 0.56
N ASP A 97 -12.09 5.69 -0.66
CA ASP A 97 -13.04 5.43 -1.74
C ASP A 97 -13.17 3.93 -1.99
N PHE A 98 -14.39 3.49 -2.30
CA PHE A 98 -14.63 2.10 -2.67
C PHE A 98 -14.30 1.87 -4.14
N MET A 99 -13.50 0.85 -4.40
CA MET A 99 -13.20 0.36 -5.75
C MET A 99 -13.71 -1.07 -5.89
N GLU A 100 -14.30 -1.39 -7.02
CA GLU A 100 -15.06 -2.64 -7.22
C GLU A 100 -14.17 -3.87 -7.37
N SER A 101 -12.94 -3.67 -7.89
CA SER A 101 -12.01 -4.74 -8.23
C SER A 101 -10.55 -4.28 -8.12
N ASP A 102 -9.63 -5.15 -8.47
CA ASP A 102 -8.21 -4.90 -8.62
C ASP A 102 -7.67 -5.58 -9.90
N LEU A 103 -6.50 -5.18 -10.38
CA LEU A 103 -5.90 -5.78 -11.57
C LEU A 103 -5.58 -7.27 -11.39
N ARG A 104 -5.29 -7.73 -10.17
CA ARG A 104 -5.06 -9.15 -9.89
C ARG A 104 -6.29 -10.01 -10.20
N ARG A 105 -7.49 -9.51 -9.87
CA ARG A 105 -8.76 -10.17 -10.19
C ARG A 105 -8.99 -10.21 -11.69
N ILE A 106 -8.75 -9.10 -12.39
CA ILE A 106 -8.86 -9.03 -13.87
C ILE A 106 -7.89 -10.01 -14.52
N ILE A 107 -6.62 -10.03 -14.12
CA ILE A 107 -5.61 -10.94 -14.65
C ILE A 107 -5.99 -12.41 -14.39
N LYS A 108 -6.52 -12.70 -13.19
CA LYS A 108 -6.95 -14.06 -12.82
C LYS A 108 -8.20 -14.53 -13.55
N SER A 109 -9.13 -13.62 -13.87
CA SER A 109 -10.37 -13.97 -14.59
C SER A 109 -10.07 -14.45 -16.00
N ARG A 110 -8.91 -14.09 -16.56
CA ARG A 110 -8.53 -14.34 -17.96
C ARG A 110 -9.53 -13.80 -18.98
N GLU A 111 -10.40 -12.90 -18.55
CA GLU A 111 -11.30 -12.20 -19.43
C GLU A 111 -10.48 -11.35 -20.42
N ARG A 112 -10.90 -11.37 -21.68
CA ARG A 112 -10.22 -10.55 -22.69
C ARG A 112 -10.53 -9.09 -22.48
N ILE A 113 -9.49 -8.27 -22.52
CA ILE A 113 -9.61 -6.82 -22.42
C ILE A 113 -9.11 -6.15 -23.71
N SER A 114 -9.76 -5.08 -24.13
CA SER A 114 -9.37 -4.38 -25.36
C SER A 114 -8.03 -3.66 -25.19
N HIS A 115 -7.34 -3.40 -26.31
CA HIS A 115 -6.10 -2.63 -26.30
C HIS A 115 -6.28 -1.22 -25.73
N GLU A 116 -7.41 -0.60 -26.01
CA GLU A 116 -7.75 0.73 -25.52
C GLU A 116 -7.85 0.71 -23.99
N ARG A 117 -8.43 -0.36 -23.42
CA ARG A 117 -8.53 -0.53 -21.97
C ARG A 117 -7.17 -0.74 -21.33
N VAL A 118 -6.31 -1.57 -21.93
CA VAL A 118 -4.92 -1.73 -21.47
C VAL A 118 -4.20 -0.39 -21.48
N ARG A 119 -4.28 0.34 -22.60
CA ARG A 119 -3.66 1.66 -22.74
C ARG A 119 -4.16 2.64 -21.69
N SER A 120 -5.47 2.70 -21.49
CA SER A 120 -6.10 3.56 -20.48
C SER A 120 -5.61 3.26 -19.07
N TYR A 121 -5.57 1.98 -18.69
CA TYR A 121 -5.09 1.58 -17.36
C TYR A 121 -3.60 1.89 -17.18
N MET A 122 -2.78 1.63 -18.19
CA MET A 122 -1.35 1.95 -18.11
C MET A 122 -1.09 3.45 -18.03
N ALA A 123 -1.81 4.27 -18.77
CA ALA A 123 -1.70 5.73 -18.69
C ALA A 123 -2.06 6.23 -17.27
N GLN A 124 -3.14 5.73 -16.70
CA GLN A 124 -3.57 6.09 -15.35
C GLN A 124 -2.56 5.64 -14.28
N LEU A 125 -2.00 4.42 -14.40
CA LEU A 125 -1.00 3.92 -13.48
C LEU A 125 0.30 4.73 -13.54
N LEU A 126 0.76 5.06 -14.75
CA LEU A 126 1.95 5.88 -14.95
C LEU A 126 1.74 7.32 -14.43
N ALA A 127 0.54 7.89 -14.59
CA ALA A 127 0.22 9.20 -14.05
C ALA A 127 0.24 9.19 -12.50
N ALA A 128 -0.30 8.13 -11.87
CA ALA A 128 -0.21 7.97 -10.41
C ALA A 128 1.24 7.87 -9.94
N LEU A 129 2.06 7.04 -10.60
CA LEU A 129 3.47 6.89 -10.23
C LEU A 129 4.29 8.16 -10.47
N HIS A 130 4.02 8.86 -11.56
CA HIS A 130 4.65 10.15 -11.80
C HIS A 130 4.38 11.12 -10.65
N HIS A 131 3.13 11.21 -10.18
CA HIS A 131 2.77 12.02 -9.03
C HIS A 131 3.54 11.60 -7.76
N VAL A 132 3.58 10.29 -7.45
CA VAL A 132 4.31 9.75 -6.30
C VAL A 132 5.80 10.09 -6.38
N HIS A 133 6.42 9.85 -7.55
CA HIS A 133 7.85 10.09 -7.76
C HIS A 133 8.21 11.58 -7.73
N ALA A 134 7.34 12.45 -8.28
CA ALA A 134 7.52 13.91 -8.23
C ALA A 134 7.49 14.46 -6.80
N HIS A 135 6.83 13.77 -5.87
CA HIS A 135 6.84 14.09 -4.45
C HIS A 135 7.93 13.34 -3.67
N GLY A 136 8.94 12.82 -4.36
CA GLY A 136 10.05 12.10 -3.77
C GLY A 136 9.69 10.71 -3.23
N GLY A 137 8.47 10.20 -3.47
CA GLY A 137 8.02 8.90 -3.01
C GLY A 137 8.47 7.77 -3.92
N ILE A 138 8.72 6.58 -3.36
CA ILE A 138 8.90 5.32 -4.07
C ILE A 138 7.91 4.33 -3.46
N HIS A 139 7.06 3.69 -4.28
CA HIS A 139 6.00 2.80 -3.81
C HIS A 139 6.54 1.48 -3.23
N ARG A 140 7.51 0.84 -3.93
CA ARG A 140 8.28 -0.34 -3.51
C ARG A 140 7.53 -1.67 -3.41
N ASP A 141 6.20 -1.66 -3.44
CA ASP A 141 5.37 -2.89 -3.44
C ASP A 141 4.30 -2.84 -4.53
N LEU A 142 4.67 -2.29 -5.69
CA LEU A 142 3.76 -2.26 -6.82
C LEU A 142 3.51 -3.68 -7.34
N LYS A 143 2.21 -4.03 -7.40
CA LYS A 143 1.72 -5.33 -7.88
C LYS A 143 0.26 -5.21 -8.30
N PRO A 144 -0.31 -6.13 -9.10
CA PRO A 144 -1.70 -6.03 -9.54
C PRO A 144 -2.75 -5.94 -8.42
N ALA A 145 -2.45 -6.49 -7.24
CA ALA A 145 -3.35 -6.42 -6.08
C ALA A 145 -3.44 -5.01 -5.47
N ASN A 146 -2.41 -4.18 -5.65
CA ASN A 146 -2.33 -2.81 -5.14
C ASN A 146 -2.77 -1.77 -6.19
N VAL A 147 -3.29 -2.23 -7.33
CA VAL A 147 -3.86 -1.39 -8.39
C VAL A 147 -5.36 -1.68 -8.48
N LEU A 148 -6.13 -0.82 -7.83
CA LEU A 148 -7.58 -0.94 -7.75
C LEU A 148 -8.22 -0.40 -9.02
N VAL A 149 -9.34 -1.02 -9.42
CA VAL A 149 -10.07 -0.62 -10.61
C VAL A 149 -11.58 -0.60 -10.36
N SER A 150 -12.24 0.37 -10.98
CA SER A 150 -13.69 0.48 -11.02
C SER A 150 -14.13 0.55 -12.49
N PRO A 151 -14.52 -0.59 -13.09
CA PRO A 151 -14.92 -0.62 -14.49
C PRO A 151 -16.17 0.21 -14.78
N THR A 152 -17.02 0.44 -13.78
CA THR A 152 -18.28 1.17 -13.91
C THR A 152 -18.13 2.67 -13.69
N GLN A 153 -17.11 3.12 -12.98
CA GLN A 153 -16.81 4.54 -12.80
C GLN A 153 -16.06 5.07 -14.04
N THR A 154 -16.83 5.54 -15.00
CA THR A 154 -16.29 6.10 -16.25
C THR A 154 -16.46 7.61 -16.30
N THR A 155 -15.50 8.28 -16.93
CA THR A 155 -15.54 9.70 -17.25
C THR A 155 -15.10 9.89 -18.71
N PRO A 156 -15.29 11.05 -19.33
CA PRO A 156 -14.74 11.32 -20.65
C PRO A 156 -13.22 11.07 -20.73
N ALA A 157 -12.49 11.32 -19.63
CA ALA A 157 -11.04 11.06 -19.56
C ALA A 157 -10.70 9.59 -19.27
N THR A 158 -11.62 8.83 -18.64
CA THR A 158 -11.45 7.42 -18.29
C THR A 158 -12.61 6.55 -18.80
N PRO A 159 -12.85 6.48 -20.12
CA PRO A 159 -14.02 5.79 -20.69
C PRO A 159 -13.99 4.27 -20.45
N HIS A 160 -12.82 3.72 -20.14
CA HIS A 160 -12.62 2.29 -19.90
C HIS A 160 -12.61 1.91 -18.41
N GLY A 161 -12.98 2.84 -17.53
CA GLY A 161 -12.98 2.67 -16.07
C GLY A 161 -11.86 3.42 -15.37
N LEU A 162 -12.07 3.66 -14.09
CA LEU A 162 -11.12 4.36 -13.21
C LEU A 162 -10.14 3.38 -12.59
N LEU A 163 -8.85 3.76 -12.57
CA LEU A 163 -7.77 3.05 -11.88
C LEU A 163 -7.22 3.93 -10.76
N ARG A 164 -6.96 3.31 -9.59
CA ARG A 164 -6.31 3.97 -8.47
C ARG A 164 -5.24 3.09 -7.82
N LEU A 165 -4.08 3.68 -7.59
CA LEU A 165 -2.98 3.08 -6.84
C LEU A 165 -3.25 3.14 -5.35
N CYS A 166 -2.95 2.06 -4.60
CA CYS A 166 -3.17 1.97 -3.15
C CYS A 166 -2.02 1.22 -2.45
N ASP A 167 -2.06 1.19 -1.11
CA ASP A 167 -1.13 0.46 -0.23
C ASP A 167 0.29 1.05 -0.23
N PHE A 168 0.44 2.19 0.44
CA PHE A 168 1.72 2.91 0.61
C PHE A 168 2.48 2.51 1.88
N GLY A 169 2.09 1.44 2.57
CA GLY A 169 2.72 0.98 3.82
C GLY A 169 4.21 0.68 3.69
N LEU A 170 4.67 0.25 2.51
CA LEU A 170 6.08 0.02 2.22
C LEU A 170 6.75 1.17 1.46
N ALA A 171 6.04 2.24 1.14
CA ALA A 171 6.61 3.38 0.43
C ALA A 171 7.73 4.05 1.23
N ARG A 172 8.68 4.65 0.53
CA ARG A 172 9.72 5.52 1.14
C ARG A 172 9.78 6.83 0.38
N VAL A 173 10.17 7.86 1.11
CA VAL A 173 10.55 9.12 0.49
C VAL A 173 12.04 9.04 0.19
N ASP A 174 12.42 9.31 -1.05
CA ASP A 174 13.81 9.37 -1.46
C ASP A 174 14.41 10.71 -1.00
N SER A 175 15.26 10.65 0.02
CA SER A 175 15.91 11.84 0.57
C SER A 175 16.83 12.58 -0.42
N THR A 176 17.20 11.95 -1.53
CA THR A 176 17.98 12.60 -2.59
C THR A 176 17.12 13.50 -3.46
N ALA A 177 15.90 13.06 -3.82
CA ALA A 177 14.96 13.85 -4.60
C ALA A 177 14.45 15.08 -3.80
N GLN A 178 14.28 14.96 -2.48
CA GLN A 178 13.92 16.11 -1.62
C GLN A 178 15.04 17.16 -1.56
N LYS A 179 16.31 16.75 -1.60
CA LYS A 179 17.41 17.72 -1.61
C LYS A 179 17.53 18.50 -2.91
N GLU A 180 17.14 17.90 -4.03
CA GLU A 180 17.11 18.58 -5.34
C GLU A 180 15.91 19.52 -5.45
N THR A 181 14.72 19.06 -5.09
CA THR A 181 13.50 19.90 -5.10
C THR A 181 13.60 21.02 -4.05
N LYS A 182 14.21 20.76 -2.90
CA LYS A 182 14.43 21.77 -1.87
C LYS A 182 15.49 22.79 -2.30
N ARG A 183 16.56 22.37 -3.00
CA ARG A 183 17.55 23.29 -3.60
C ARG A 183 16.95 24.17 -4.69
N GLU A 184 16.04 23.64 -5.50
CA GLU A 184 15.32 24.43 -6.51
C GLU A 184 14.29 25.38 -5.88
N GLN A 185 13.65 24.98 -4.77
CA GLN A 185 12.71 25.82 -4.02
C GLN A 185 13.44 26.81 -3.10
N ASP A 186 14.55 26.43 -2.47
CA ASP A 186 15.36 27.32 -1.62
C ASP A 186 16.13 28.36 -2.49
N ALA A 187 16.46 28.04 -3.73
CA ALA A 187 16.98 29.00 -4.71
C ALA A 187 15.89 30.02 -5.17
N ALA A 188 14.61 29.70 -4.95
CA ALA A 188 13.48 30.59 -5.24
C ALA A 188 12.94 31.31 -4.00
N ALA A 189 13.39 30.95 -2.80
CA ALA A 189 12.91 31.50 -1.52
C ALA A 189 14.05 31.73 -0.53
N GLU A 190 15.08 32.51 -0.94
CA GLU A 190 15.97 33.12 0.05
C GLU A 190 15.23 34.28 0.72
N GLN A 191 14.42 33.95 1.73
CA GLN A 191 14.14 34.82 2.92
C GLN A 191 13.27 34.01 3.90
N ASP A 192 13.83 33.90 5.14
CA ASP A 192 13.20 33.62 6.44
C ASP A 192 13.20 32.15 6.96
N ASP A 193 14.12 32.02 7.96
CA ASP A 193 14.03 31.28 9.23
C ASP A 193 14.21 29.76 9.28
N GLU A 194 15.36 29.42 9.89
CA GLU A 194 15.77 28.08 10.38
C GLU A 194 14.78 27.54 11.42
N ILE A 195 14.35 26.29 11.24
CA ILE A 195 14.00 25.37 12.33
C ILE A 195 14.56 23.98 12.00
N ASP A 196 15.40 23.48 12.89
CA ASP A 196 16.02 22.17 12.93
C ASP A 196 15.01 21.03 12.88
N ASP A 197 15.21 20.09 11.96
CA ASP A 197 14.69 18.72 12.09
C ASP A 197 15.83 17.72 11.82
N ALA A 198 16.45 17.31 12.93
CA ALA A 198 17.40 16.22 12.98
C ALA A 198 16.65 14.90 13.12
N ASP A 199 16.42 14.17 12.02
CA ASP A 199 16.16 12.74 12.03
C ASP A 199 16.89 12.09 10.86
N ASN A 200 18.21 11.98 11.04
CA ASN A 200 19.08 11.20 10.20
C ASN A 200 19.30 9.86 10.91
N ASP A 201 18.59 8.81 10.48
CA ASP A 201 18.86 7.43 10.93
C ASP A 201 19.69 6.69 9.87
N PRO A 202 21.02 6.55 10.08
CA PRO A 202 21.87 5.73 9.25
C PRO A 202 22.04 4.33 9.86
N THR A 203 21.08 3.45 9.74
CA THR A 203 21.30 2.03 10.00
C THR A 203 21.81 1.33 8.75
N ALA A 204 23.07 1.57 8.42
CA ALA A 204 23.91 0.65 7.70
C ALA A 204 24.77 -0.09 8.72
N PHE A 205 24.66 -1.40 8.69
CA PHE A 205 25.52 -2.43 9.24
C PHE A 205 26.90 -2.02 9.71
N GLY A 206 27.21 -2.33 10.97
CA GLY A 206 28.53 -2.45 11.55
C GLY A 206 28.42 -3.44 12.72
N ASP A 207 28.95 -4.62 12.49
CA ASP A 207 29.31 -5.61 13.49
C ASP A 207 30.46 -5.02 14.31
N ASP A 208 30.35 -5.05 15.63
CA ASP A 208 31.50 -5.34 16.50
C ASP A 208 31.09 -5.51 17.96
N SER A 209 31.61 -6.57 18.48
CA SER A 209 31.55 -7.08 19.83
C SER A 209 32.22 -6.17 20.87
N ALA A 210 31.69 -6.04 22.04
CA ALA A 210 32.24 -6.34 23.36
C ALA A 210 31.60 -5.55 24.52
N GLY A 211 31.38 -6.19 25.63
CA GLY A 211 31.37 -5.52 26.93
C GLY A 211 30.16 -5.71 27.81
N MET A 212 30.25 -6.69 28.70
CA MET A 212 29.38 -7.02 29.83
C MET A 212 28.94 -5.81 30.68
N ALA A 213 27.64 -5.79 31.03
CA ALA A 213 27.19 -5.37 32.35
C ALA A 213 25.86 -6.07 32.69
N VAL A 214 25.92 -6.80 33.79
CA VAL A 214 24.81 -7.53 34.42
C VAL A 214 23.90 -6.51 35.09
N ALA A 215 22.59 -6.51 34.79
CA ALA A 215 21.57 -5.85 35.56
C ALA A 215 20.34 -6.77 35.69
N GLU A 216 19.80 -6.82 36.91
CA GLU A 216 18.79 -7.70 37.43
C GLU A 216 17.51 -7.85 36.62
N ALA A 217 16.95 -9.06 36.65
CA ALA A 217 15.68 -9.43 36.01
C ALA A 217 14.48 -8.78 36.72
N PRO A 218 13.51 -8.23 36.00
CA PRO A 218 12.20 -7.87 36.58
C PRO A 218 11.29 -9.11 36.73
N PRO A 219 10.30 -9.07 37.60
CA PRO A 219 9.50 -10.23 38.01
C PRO A 219 8.60 -10.73 36.86
N GLU A 220 8.36 -12.05 36.86
CA GLU A 220 7.52 -12.74 35.87
C GLU A 220 6.08 -12.22 35.88
N PRO A 221 5.46 -11.98 34.70
CA PRO A 221 4.05 -11.68 34.60
C PRO A 221 3.21 -12.95 34.72
N THR A 222 2.18 -12.89 35.56
CA THR A 222 1.16 -13.91 35.79
C THR A 222 0.48 -14.36 34.51
N LYS A 223 0.26 -15.65 34.36
CA LYS A 223 -0.36 -16.34 33.23
C LYS A 223 -1.78 -15.81 32.95
N GLY A 224 -1.93 -15.04 31.89
CA GLY A 224 -3.20 -14.76 31.24
C GLY A 224 -3.68 -15.94 30.39
N PRO A 225 -4.95 -15.95 29.89
CA PRO A 225 -5.53 -17.05 29.15
C PRO A 225 -4.73 -17.31 27.85
N PRO A 226 -4.77 -18.56 27.31
CA PRO A 226 -3.88 -18.97 26.24
C PRO A 226 -4.07 -18.10 24.99
N SER A 227 -3.07 -17.27 24.70
CA SER A 227 -2.99 -16.56 23.44
C SER A 227 -2.92 -17.57 22.29
N LEU A 228 -3.79 -17.44 21.31
CA LEU A 228 -3.68 -18.12 20.03
C LEU A 228 -2.23 -17.98 19.55
N LYS A 229 -1.49 -19.10 19.56
CA LYS A 229 -0.12 -19.14 19.06
C LYS A 229 -0.13 -18.57 17.65
N LYS A 230 0.42 -17.37 17.52
CA LYS A 230 0.66 -16.68 16.26
C LYS A 230 1.51 -17.62 15.41
N GLN A 231 0.87 -18.39 14.52
CA GLN A 231 1.61 -19.12 13.50
C GLN A 231 2.29 -18.04 12.67
N MET A 232 3.61 -17.96 12.78
CA MET A 232 4.44 -17.17 11.87
C MET A 232 4.24 -17.75 10.47
N THR A 233 3.19 -17.29 9.79
CA THR A 233 3.11 -17.46 8.35
C THR A 233 4.29 -16.65 7.81
N HIS A 234 5.31 -17.35 7.34
CA HIS A 234 6.32 -16.77 6.47
C HIS A 234 5.55 -16.01 5.38
N TYR A 235 5.57 -14.69 5.45
CA TYR A 235 5.00 -13.82 4.44
C TYR A 235 5.62 -14.21 3.10
N VAL A 236 4.89 -14.96 2.31
CA VAL A 236 5.19 -15.16 0.89
C VAL A 236 4.85 -13.84 0.20
N VAL A 237 5.71 -12.84 0.41
CA VAL A 237 5.62 -11.59 -0.32
C VAL A 237 5.87 -11.93 -1.77
N THR A 238 4.90 -11.64 -2.62
CA THR A 238 4.94 -11.92 -4.05
C THR A 238 6.16 -11.23 -4.67
N ARG A 239 7.25 -11.97 -4.90
CA ARG A 239 8.53 -11.44 -5.41
C ARG A 239 8.54 -11.22 -6.93
N TRP A 240 7.47 -11.57 -7.62
CA TRP A 240 7.41 -11.60 -9.09
C TRP A 240 7.52 -10.23 -9.76
N TYR A 241 7.15 -9.18 -9.05
CA TYR A 241 7.16 -7.80 -9.53
C TYR A 241 8.37 -7.00 -9.02
N ARG A 242 9.25 -7.63 -8.25
CA ARG A 242 10.43 -6.96 -7.71
C ARG A 242 11.52 -6.84 -8.75
N ALA A 243 12.09 -5.65 -8.85
CA ALA A 243 13.25 -5.39 -9.69
C ALA A 243 14.46 -6.21 -9.22
N PRO A 244 15.36 -6.59 -10.15
CA PRO A 244 16.52 -7.43 -9.82
C PRO A 244 17.42 -6.80 -8.75
N GLU A 245 17.64 -5.49 -8.77
CA GLU A 245 18.44 -4.78 -7.77
C GLU A 245 17.83 -4.88 -6.36
N VAL A 246 16.49 -4.93 -6.24
CA VAL A 246 15.81 -5.15 -4.94
C VAL A 246 16.01 -6.58 -4.46
N ILE A 247 15.98 -7.56 -5.36
CA ILE A 247 16.19 -8.98 -5.03
C ILE A 247 17.65 -9.18 -4.58
N LEU A 248 18.59 -8.54 -5.27
CA LEU A 248 20.03 -8.58 -5.00
C LEU A 248 20.47 -7.65 -3.86
N ARG A 249 19.53 -6.97 -3.19
CA ARG A 249 19.78 -6.03 -2.08
C ARG A 249 20.76 -4.92 -2.45
N GLN A 250 20.74 -4.48 -3.70
CA GLN A 250 21.56 -3.36 -4.17
C GLN A 250 20.85 -2.02 -3.91
N ARG A 251 21.57 -0.93 -4.14
CA ARG A 251 20.97 0.41 -4.14
C ARG A 251 19.92 0.50 -5.25
N TYR A 252 18.81 1.12 -4.96
CA TYR A 252 17.70 1.26 -5.90
C TYR A 252 17.16 2.70 -5.89
N THR A 253 16.51 3.06 -6.97
CA THR A 253 15.82 4.34 -7.17
C THR A 253 14.33 4.07 -7.44
N SER A 254 13.57 5.10 -7.79
CA SER A 254 12.18 4.98 -8.25
C SER A 254 12.00 4.08 -9.49
N ALA A 255 13.07 3.76 -10.21
CA ALA A 255 13.05 2.83 -11.34
C ALA A 255 12.52 1.43 -11.00
N ILE A 256 12.60 1.00 -9.73
CA ILE A 256 12.04 -0.29 -9.29
C ILE A 256 10.51 -0.37 -9.47
N ASP A 257 9.81 0.75 -9.34
CA ASP A 257 8.38 0.82 -9.59
C ASP A 257 8.07 0.68 -11.08
N LEU A 258 8.91 1.24 -11.96
CA LEU A 258 8.76 1.09 -13.41
C LEU A 258 9.01 -0.36 -13.87
N TRP A 259 9.93 -1.08 -13.23
CA TRP A 259 10.08 -2.52 -13.45
C TRP A 259 8.78 -3.27 -13.17
N ALA A 260 8.16 -2.99 -12.02
CA ALA A 260 6.88 -3.60 -11.63
C ALA A 260 5.75 -3.24 -12.62
N VAL A 261 5.72 -1.99 -13.12
CA VAL A 261 4.80 -1.55 -14.19
C VAL A 261 5.00 -2.40 -15.44
N GLY A 262 6.24 -2.64 -15.87
CA GLY A 262 6.56 -3.48 -17.02
C GLY A 262 6.01 -4.92 -16.86
N CYS A 263 6.15 -5.49 -15.66
CA CYS A 263 5.59 -6.81 -15.36
C CYS A 263 4.05 -6.83 -15.43
N ILE A 264 3.39 -5.82 -14.87
CA ILE A 264 1.92 -5.66 -14.93
C ILE A 264 1.47 -5.46 -16.37
N PHE A 265 2.16 -4.62 -17.14
CA PHE A 265 1.86 -4.38 -18.54
C PHE A 265 1.90 -5.66 -19.37
N LYS A 266 2.94 -6.47 -19.18
CA LYS A 266 3.05 -7.78 -19.86
C LYS A 266 1.82 -8.65 -19.57
N GLU A 267 1.41 -8.79 -18.32
CA GLU A 267 0.25 -9.60 -17.95
C GLU A 267 -1.06 -9.07 -18.56
N LEU A 268 -1.23 -7.74 -18.63
CA LEU A 268 -2.42 -7.12 -19.23
C LEU A 268 -2.43 -7.29 -20.77
N VAL A 269 -1.29 -7.18 -21.45
CA VAL A 269 -1.18 -7.40 -22.90
C VAL A 269 -1.49 -8.85 -23.25
N GLU A 270 -1.13 -9.83 -22.42
CA GLU A 270 -1.47 -11.24 -22.61
C GLU A 270 -2.98 -11.51 -22.60
N LEU A 271 -3.78 -10.64 -21.98
CA LEU A 271 -5.24 -10.70 -22.01
C LEU A 271 -5.85 -10.05 -23.27
N SER A 272 -5.04 -9.35 -24.06
CA SER A 272 -5.53 -8.64 -25.25
C SER A 272 -5.73 -9.58 -26.44
N PRO A 273 -6.75 -9.34 -27.30
CA PRO A 273 -7.10 -10.23 -28.41
C PRO A 273 -5.99 -10.49 -29.42
N SER A 274 -5.08 -9.53 -29.60
CA SER A 274 -4.00 -9.58 -30.59
C SER A 274 -2.70 -10.20 -30.07
N SER A 275 -2.65 -10.69 -28.83
CA SER A 275 -1.43 -11.31 -28.33
C SER A 275 -1.23 -12.66 -29.02
N LYS A 276 -0.26 -12.72 -29.96
CA LYS A 276 0.20 -13.95 -30.64
C LYS A 276 0.82 -14.98 -29.68
N PHE A 277 0.96 -14.64 -28.39
CA PHE A 277 1.48 -15.50 -27.33
C PHE A 277 0.53 -16.60 -26.84
N ARG A 278 -0.67 -16.71 -27.42
CA ARG A 278 -1.61 -17.81 -27.15
C ARG A 278 -1.65 -18.83 -28.30
N THR A 279 -0.53 -19.25 -28.83
CA THR A 279 -0.47 -20.47 -29.66
C THR A 279 -0.49 -21.66 -28.70
N GLY A 280 -1.48 -22.54 -28.94
CA GLY A 280 -1.78 -23.71 -28.15
C GLY A 280 -0.58 -24.51 -27.69
N GLY A 281 -0.61 -24.95 -26.48
CA GLY A 281 0.40 -25.77 -25.88
C GLY A 281 0.78 -25.23 -24.53
N GLU A 282 0.58 -26.05 -23.52
CA GLU A 282 1.13 -26.07 -22.18
C GLU A 282 1.75 -24.79 -21.65
N ARG A 283 1.23 -24.30 -20.54
CA ARG A 283 1.88 -23.23 -19.78
C ARG A 283 3.38 -23.46 -19.78
N PRO A 284 4.24 -22.48 -20.08
CA PRO A 284 5.57 -22.55 -19.54
C PRO A 284 5.38 -22.71 -18.03
N GLU A 285 5.82 -23.85 -17.53
CA GLU A 285 5.88 -24.16 -16.12
C GLU A 285 6.38 -22.91 -15.43
N ARG A 286 5.60 -22.40 -14.49
CA ARG A 286 5.95 -21.16 -13.78
C ARG A 286 7.42 -21.27 -13.45
N MET A 287 8.23 -20.34 -13.94
CA MET A 287 9.66 -20.32 -13.70
C MET A 287 9.87 -20.44 -12.19
N ARG A 288 9.99 -21.66 -11.72
CA ARG A 288 10.40 -21.98 -10.36
C ARG A 288 11.87 -21.61 -10.34
N ILE A 289 12.16 -20.37 -9.97
CA ILE A 289 13.49 -20.07 -9.49
C ILE A 289 13.60 -20.89 -8.22
N ALA A 290 14.30 -22.02 -8.35
CA ALA A 290 14.71 -22.82 -7.21
C ALA A 290 15.40 -21.86 -6.25
N ALA A 291 14.90 -21.78 -5.05
CA ALA A 291 15.61 -21.11 -3.97
C ALA A 291 16.88 -21.92 -3.69
N PRO A 292 18.03 -21.28 -3.48
CA PRO A 292 19.19 -21.94 -2.91
C PRO A 292 18.90 -22.40 -1.49
#